data_1acea3b67305b2f15c2dac5b1b320b47
#
_entry.id   1acea3b67305b2f15c2dac5b1b320b47
#
_cell.length_a   1.000
_cell.length_b   1.000
_cell.length_c   1.000
_cell.angle_alpha   90.00
_cell.angle_beta   90.00
_cell.angle_gamma   90.00
#
_symmetry.space_group_name_H-M   'P 1'
#
loop_
_entity.id
_entity.type
_entity.pdbx_description
1 polymer ?
#
loop_
_entity_poly.entity_id
_entity_poly.type
_entity_poly.pdbx_seq_one_letter_code
_entity_poly.pdbx_strand_id
1 'polypeptide(L)'
;VQQTKNITVIQPDPKYDTQIRIEHKTLNVAAYCRVSTRLEQQENSYEAQIAYYTKKIESNKNWNCVGIYADEGKAATGTKFRDSFNDMIEDCYAGKIDLILTKSISRFARNTVDFLKIIRELKERQVRIIFEKENIDTMDNTGELLITILSSQAQEERSEEHTSELQSRHNL
;
A
#
# COMPACT_ATOMS: atom_id res chain seq x y z
N VAL A 1 39.17 -0.37 54.48
CA VAL A 1 38.17 -1.46 54.47
C VAL A 1 37.51 -1.41 53.11
N GLN A 2 37.89 -2.36 52.20
CA GLN A 2 37.29 -2.49 50.87
C GLN A 2 35.97 -3.28 51.00
N GLN A 3 34.85 -2.63 50.68
CA GLN A 3 33.54 -3.30 50.53
C GLN A 3 33.52 -4.01 49.18
N THR A 4 33.62 -5.34 49.18
CA THR A 4 33.34 -6.16 47.99
C THR A 4 31.84 -6.19 47.75
N LYS A 5 31.40 -5.61 46.60
CA LYS A 5 30.02 -5.73 46.11
C LYS A 5 29.81 -7.15 45.59
N ASN A 6 28.94 -7.91 46.26
CA ASN A 6 28.50 -9.20 45.74
C ASN A 6 27.53 -8.93 44.56
N ILE A 7 27.97 -9.23 43.34
CA ILE A 7 27.12 -9.19 42.16
C ILE A 7 26.51 -10.59 41.99
N THR A 8 25.21 -10.69 42.21
CA THR A 8 24.48 -11.92 41.92
C THR A 8 24.02 -11.86 40.45
N VAL A 9 24.58 -12.71 39.62
CA VAL A 9 24.13 -12.88 38.23
C VAL A 9 22.87 -13.75 38.26
N ILE A 10 21.71 -13.15 38.00
CA ILE A 10 20.46 -13.88 37.83
C ILE A 10 20.47 -14.46 36.41
N GLN A 11 20.55 -15.78 36.31
CA GLN A 11 20.42 -16.45 35.02
C GLN A 11 18.96 -16.32 34.55
N PRO A 12 18.72 -16.03 33.27
CA PRO A 12 17.36 -15.98 32.76
C PRO A 12 16.69 -17.36 32.88
N ASP A 13 15.45 -17.37 33.37
CA ASP A 13 14.64 -18.58 33.46
C ASP A 13 14.44 -19.14 32.02
N PRO A 14 14.75 -20.43 31.77
CA PRO A 14 14.60 -21.06 30.48
C PRO A 14 13.15 -20.95 29.89
N LYS A 15 12.17 -20.71 30.77
CA LYS A 15 10.78 -20.43 30.35
C LYS A 15 10.60 -19.07 29.69
N TYR A 16 11.51 -18.12 29.86
CA TYR A 16 11.49 -16.79 29.27
C TYR A 16 12.61 -16.59 28.26
N ASP A 17 13.41 -17.63 27.98
CA ASP A 17 14.27 -17.65 26.79
C ASP A 17 13.39 -17.91 25.54
N THR A 18 12.42 -17.05 25.37
CA THR A 18 11.86 -16.78 24.06
C THR A 18 12.98 -16.06 23.28
N GLN A 19 13.95 -16.80 22.80
CA GLN A 19 14.45 -16.54 21.47
C GLN A 19 13.19 -16.60 20.59
N ILE A 20 12.53 -15.47 20.48
CA ILE A 20 11.62 -15.19 19.38
C ILE A 20 12.53 -15.44 18.18
N ARG A 21 12.50 -16.65 17.63
CA ARG A 21 12.82 -16.88 16.24
C ARG A 21 11.83 -15.97 15.52
N ILE A 22 12.25 -14.75 15.26
CA ILE A 22 11.68 -13.95 14.19
C ILE A 22 12.04 -14.81 12.97
N GLU A 23 11.18 -15.78 12.69
CA GLU A 23 11.15 -16.40 11.38
C GLU A 23 10.93 -15.19 10.49
N HIS A 24 11.98 -14.80 9.79
CA HIS A 24 11.89 -13.79 8.74
C HIS A 24 11.00 -14.40 7.68
N LYS A 25 9.68 -14.31 7.90
CA LYS A 25 8.67 -14.75 6.94
C LYS A 25 8.99 -14.00 5.65
N THR A 26 9.41 -14.71 4.64
CA THR A 26 9.58 -14.14 3.30
C THR A 26 8.23 -13.58 2.86
N LEU A 27 8.17 -12.29 2.57
CA LEU A 27 6.95 -11.64 2.11
C LEU A 27 6.77 -11.88 0.61
N ASN A 28 5.57 -12.23 0.22
CA ASN A 28 5.15 -12.27 -1.17
C ASN A 28 4.87 -10.84 -1.63
N VAL A 29 5.71 -10.31 -2.51
CA VAL A 29 5.69 -8.92 -2.92
C VAL A 29 5.26 -8.80 -4.37
N ALA A 30 4.29 -7.95 -4.62
CA ALA A 30 3.88 -7.52 -5.94
C ALA A 30 4.21 -6.03 -6.14
N ALA A 31 4.32 -5.61 -7.40
CA ALA A 31 4.35 -4.19 -7.71
C ALA A 31 3.21 -3.82 -8.66
N TYR A 32 2.67 -2.61 -8.48
CA TYR A 32 1.69 -2.04 -9.37
C TYR A 32 2.22 -0.82 -10.12
N CYS A 33 2.16 -0.88 -11.44
CA CYS A 33 2.60 0.16 -12.35
C CYS A 33 1.44 0.70 -13.18
N ARG A 34 1.40 2.03 -13.37
CA ARG A 34 0.48 2.66 -14.33
C ARG A 34 1.21 3.72 -15.12
N VAL A 35 1.24 3.54 -16.44
CA VAL A 35 1.92 4.46 -17.37
C VAL A 35 0.89 5.28 -18.12
N SER A 36 1.08 6.60 -18.24
CA SER A 36 0.26 7.44 -19.11
C SER A 36 0.94 7.64 -20.46
N THR A 37 0.21 7.41 -21.55
CA THR A 37 0.72 7.30 -22.93
C THR A 37 1.21 8.60 -23.56
N ARG A 38 1.16 9.77 -22.91
CA ARG A 38 1.41 11.06 -23.60
C ARG A 38 2.56 11.94 -23.13
N LEU A 39 3.12 11.76 -21.94
CA LEU A 39 4.08 12.73 -21.40
C LEU A 39 5.29 12.14 -20.66
N GLU A 40 5.40 10.84 -20.55
CA GLU A 40 6.47 10.21 -19.76
C GLU A 40 7.39 9.33 -20.64
N GLN A 41 7.66 9.76 -21.87
CA GLN A 41 8.30 8.90 -22.89
C GLN A 41 9.79 8.62 -22.71
N GLN A 42 10.50 9.18 -21.75
CA GLN A 42 11.95 8.95 -21.66
C GLN A 42 12.49 8.35 -20.37
N GLU A 43 11.84 8.52 -19.22
CA GLU A 43 12.35 7.94 -17.95
C GLU A 43 11.37 7.01 -17.22
N ASN A 44 10.12 6.95 -17.67
CA ASN A 44 9.05 6.15 -17.04
C ASN A 44 8.36 5.24 -18.06
N SER A 45 9.10 4.67 -19.00
CA SER A 45 8.53 3.66 -19.92
C SER A 45 7.99 2.49 -19.09
N TYR A 46 6.98 1.83 -19.62
CA TYR A 46 6.40 0.63 -19.04
C TYR A 46 7.48 -0.39 -18.66
N GLU A 47 8.40 -0.64 -19.57
CA GLU A 47 9.51 -1.57 -19.39
C GLU A 47 10.49 -1.12 -18.29
N ALA A 48 10.79 0.17 -18.22
CA ALA A 48 11.68 0.70 -17.18
C ALA A 48 11.06 0.55 -15.77
N GLN A 49 9.76 0.75 -15.62
CA GLN A 49 9.09 0.55 -14.33
C GLN A 49 9.08 -0.94 -13.94
N ILE A 50 8.80 -1.84 -14.87
CA ILE A 50 8.86 -3.29 -14.63
C ILE A 50 10.28 -3.67 -14.19
N ALA A 51 11.29 -3.26 -14.93
CA ALA A 51 12.70 -3.56 -14.61
C ALA A 51 13.11 -2.99 -13.24
N TYR A 52 12.67 -1.77 -12.91
CA TYR A 52 12.92 -1.13 -11.62
C TYR A 52 12.34 -1.95 -10.46
N TYR A 53 11.05 -2.31 -10.52
CA TYR A 53 10.41 -3.04 -9.44
C TYR A 53 10.92 -4.48 -9.34
N THR A 54 11.17 -5.16 -10.44
CA THR A 54 11.78 -6.48 -10.45
C THR A 54 13.11 -6.45 -9.69
N LYS A 55 14.02 -5.56 -10.10
CA LYS A 55 15.32 -5.40 -9.45
C LYS A 55 15.20 -5.03 -7.97
N LYS A 56 14.26 -4.15 -7.63
CA LYS A 56 14.04 -3.71 -6.26
C LYS A 56 13.56 -4.86 -5.37
N ILE A 57 12.61 -5.65 -5.83
CA ILE A 57 12.11 -6.79 -5.08
C ILE A 57 13.19 -7.86 -4.93
N GLU A 58 13.87 -8.22 -6.00
CA GLU A 58 14.95 -9.22 -6.02
C GLU A 58 16.16 -8.83 -5.17
N SER A 59 16.41 -7.52 -4.99
CA SER A 59 17.50 -7.06 -4.12
C SER A 59 17.27 -7.30 -2.63
N ASN A 60 16.03 -7.57 -2.23
CA ASN A 60 15.68 -7.83 -0.83
C ASN A 60 15.51 -9.34 -0.56
N LYS A 61 16.41 -9.90 0.23
CA LYS A 61 16.45 -11.34 0.53
C LYS A 61 15.19 -11.88 1.23
N ASN A 62 14.41 -10.99 1.86
CA ASN A 62 13.19 -11.35 2.57
C ASN A 62 11.93 -11.19 1.71
N TRP A 63 12.08 -10.85 0.42
CA TRP A 63 10.98 -10.64 -0.50
C TRP A 63 10.98 -11.71 -1.61
N ASN A 64 9.81 -12.23 -1.89
CA ASN A 64 9.55 -13.11 -3.01
C ASN A 64 8.68 -12.36 -4.03
N CYS A 65 9.18 -12.19 -5.24
CA CYS A 65 8.42 -11.51 -6.30
C CYS A 65 7.33 -12.44 -6.83
N VAL A 66 6.06 -12.08 -6.59
CA VAL A 66 4.90 -12.85 -7.10
C VAL A 66 4.33 -12.29 -8.38
N GLY A 67 4.60 -11.01 -8.71
CA GLY A 67 4.18 -10.42 -9.98
C GLY A 67 4.40 -8.91 -10.06
N ILE A 68 4.49 -8.43 -11.29
CA ILE A 68 4.45 -7.01 -11.62
C ILE A 68 3.17 -6.78 -12.43
N TYR A 69 2.21 -6.13 -11.82
CA TYR A 69 0.92 -5.80 -12.42
C TYR A 69 1.00 -4.42 -13.06
N ALA A 70 0.73 -4.32 -14.33
CA ALA A 70 0.96 -3.09 -15.05
C ALA A 70 -0.17 -2.78 -16.03
N ASP A 71 -0.76 -1.58 -15.88
CA ASP A 71 -1.80 -1.08 -16.76
C ASP A 71 -1.28 0.08 -17.61
N GLU A 72 -1.53 0.02 -18.91
CA GLU A 72 -1.31 1.15 -19.80
C GLU A 72 -2.46 2.14 -19.69
N GLY A 73 -2.17 3.38 -19.34
CA GLY A 73 -3.13 4.47 -19.33
C GLY A 73 -3.49 4.89 -20.76
N LYS A 74 -4.35 4.18 -21.45
CA LYS A 74 -4.88 4.65 -22.75
C LYS A 74 -5.69 5.93 -22.56
N ALA A 75 -5.20 7.02 -23.15
CA ALA A 75 -5.92 8.29 -23.17
C ALA A 75 -7.15 8.18 -24.09
N ALA A 76 -8.27 8.75 -23.64
CA ALA A 76 -9.38 9.31 -24.44
C ALA A 76 -10.49 8.43 -24.98
N THR A 77 -10.60 7.14 -24.78
CA THR A 77 -11.82 6.39 -25.10
C THR A 77 -12.32 5.60 -23.90
N GLY A 78 -13.17 6.18 -23.20
CA GLY A 78 -14.32 5.90 -22.31
C GLY A 78 -14.34 4.64 -21.55
N THR A 79 -13.73 3.59 -21.54
CA THR A 79 -13.86 2.46 -20.59
C THR A 79 -12.47 1.95 -20.22
N LYS A 80 -11.95 2.48 -19.13
CA LYS A 80 -10.60 2.14 -18.67
C LYS A 80 -10.64 0.82 -17.93
N PHE A 81 -10.32 -0.24 -18.61
CA PHE A 81 -10.02 -1.51 -18.00
C PHE A 81 -8.72 -1.34 -17.18
N ARG A 82 -8.80 -1.64 -15.91
CA ARG A 82 -7.66 -1.80 -15.02
C ARG A 82 -7.55 -3.29 -14.71
N ASP A 83 -7.41 -4.06 -15.77
CA ASP A 83 -7.46 -5.51 -15.65
C ASP A 83 -6.35 -6.01 -14.74
N SER A 84 -5.11 -5.53 -14.95
CA SER A 84 -3.98 -5.92 -14.11
C SER A 84 -4.13 -5.45 -12.66
N PHE A 85 -4.74 -4.29 -12.42
CA PHE A 85 -5.05 -3.85 -11.06
C PHE A 85 -6.08 -4.76 -10.39
N ASN A 86 -7.13 -5.12 -11.11
CA ASN A 86 -8.17 -5.99 -10.57
C ASN A 86 -7.62 -7.39 -10.30
N ASP A 87 -6.81 -7.95 -11.20
CA ASP A 87 -6.13 -9.23 -11.00
C ASP A 87 -5.23 -9.19 -9.74
N MET A 88 -4.49 -8.09 -9.54
CA MET A 88 -3.68 -7.90 -8.34
C MET A 88 -4.56 -7.89 -7.07
N ILE A 89 -5.68 -7.19 -7.09
CA ILE A 89 -6.60 -7.15 -5.94
C ILE A 89 -7.20 -8.53 -5.66
N GLU A 90 -7.56 -9.29 -6.69
CA GLU A 90 -8.04 -10.66 -6.54
C GLU A 90 -6.96 -11.56 -5.93
N ASP A 91 -5.71 -11.44 -6.37
CA ASP A 91 -4.58 -12.17 -5.79
C ASP A 91 -4.28 -11.77 -4.34
N CYS A 92 -4.52 -10.51 -3.96
CA CYS A 92 -4.49 -10.09 -2.56
C CYS A 92 -5.60 -10.78 -1.75
N TYR A 93 -6.81 -10.84 -2.29
CA TYR A 93 -7.94 -11.51 -1.63
C TYR A 93 -7.74 -13.02 -1.51
N ALA A 94 -7.03 -13.61 -2.44
CA ALA A 94 -6.63 -15.02 -2.42
C ALA A 94 -5.45 -15.30 -1.46
N GLY A 95 -4.88 -14.26 -0.79
CA GLY A 95 -3.76 -14.41 0.15
C GLY A 95 -2.42 -14.71 -0.52
N LYS A 96 -2.27 -14.41 -1.81
CA LYS A 96 -1.03 -14.63 -2.56
C LYS A 96 -0.03 -13.49 -2.41
N ILE A 97 -0.47 -12.30 -1.98
CA ILE A 97 0.32 -11.07 -1.87
C ILE A 97 0.28 -10.57 -0.43
N ASP A 98 1.44 -10.36 0.17
CA ASP A 98 1.60 -9.77 1.50
C ASP A 98 1.94 -8.27 1.43
N LEU A 99 2.60 -7.82 0.35
CA LEU A 99 3.07 -6.45 0.17
C LEU A 99 2.90 -5.99 -1.28
N ILE A 100 2.36 -4.79 -1.45
CA ILE A 100 2.28 -4.10 -2.75
C ILE A 100 3.23 -2.90 -2.74
N LEU A 101 4.06 -2.77 -3.77
CA LEU A 101 4.85 -1.59 -4.05
C LEU A 101 4.21 -0.79 -5.19
N THR A 102 4.09 0.50 -5.03
CA THR A 102 3.59 1.38 -6.09
C THR A 102 4.21 2.77 -6.00
N LYS A 103 4.32 3.46 -7.12
CA LYS A 103 5.00 4.75 -7.19
C LYS A 103 4.29 5.84 -6.39
N SER A 104 2.96 5.90 -6.46
CA SER A 104 2.19 6.96 -5.80
C SER A 104 0.72 6.59 -5.62
N ILE A 105 0.07 7.28 -4.69
CA ILE A 105 -1.38 7.17 -4.44
C ILE A 105 -2.19 7.44 -5.71
N SER A 106 -1.81 8.47 -6.49
CA SER A 106 -2.49 8.84 -7.73
C SER A 106 -2.43 7.77 -8.84
N ARG A 107 -1.46 6.86 -8.76
CA ARG A 107 -1.35 5.70 -9.65
C ARG A 107 -2.23 4.55 -9.18
N PHE A 108 -2.39 4.42 -7.87
CA PHE A 108 -3.13 3.33 -7.25
C PHE A 108 -4.64 3.51 -7.33
N ALA A 109 -5.17 4.70 -7.07
CA ALA A 109 -6.60 4.96 -7.06
C ALA A 109 -7.04 6.07 -8.02
N ARG A 110 -8.32 6.04 -8.40
CA ARG A 110 -8.93 7.05 -9.30
C ARG A 110 -9.52 8.23 -8.52
N ASN A 111 -10.07 7.95 -7.37
CA ASN A 111 -10.69 8.93 -6.48
C ASN A 111 -10.49 8.50 -5.02
N THR A 112 -10.77 9.42 -4.11
CA THR A 112 -10.56 9.24 -2.67
C THR A 112 -11.43 8.14 -2.08
N VAL A 113 -12.66 7.99 -2.55
CA VAL A 113 -13.62 7.00 -2.01
C VAL A 113 -13.18 5.58 -2.35
N ASP A 114 -12.83 5.33 -3.63
CA ASP A 114 -12.32 4.02 -4.07
C ASP A 114 -11.00 3.68 -3.36
N PHE A 115 -10.13 4.68 -3.21
CA PHE A 115 -8.87 4.53 -2.48
C PHE A 115 -9.10 4.05 -1.06
N LEU A 116 -9.95 4.75 -0.31
CA LEU A 116 -10.24 4.42 1.09
C LEU A 116 -10.86 3.03 1.25
N LYS A 117 -11.77 2.67 0.35
CA LYS A 117 -12.40 1.35 0.36
C LYS A 117 -11.36 0.25 0.19
N ILE A 118 -10.55 0.33 -0.86
CA ILE A 118 -9.54 -0.68 -1.19
C ILE A 118 -8.48 -0.77 -0.08
N ILE A 119 -7.97 0.36 0.43
CA ILE A 119 -6.96 0.36 1.50
C ILE A 119 -7.49 -0.32 2.76
N ARG A 120 -8.73 -0.05 3.17
CA ARG A 120 -9.33 -0.69 4.35
C ARG A 120 -9.48 -2.20 4.16
N GLU A 121 -10.00 -2.63 3.02
CA GLU A 121 -10.17 -4.06 2.70
C GLU A 121 -8.82 -4.80 2.68
N LEU A 122 -7.78 -4.20 2.10
CA LEU A 122 -6.44 -4.80 2.07
C LEU A 122 -5.79 -4.81 3.45
N LYS A 123 -6.00 -3.76 4.25
CA LYS A 123 -5.50 -3.69 5.61
C LYS A 123 -6.13 -4.74 6.53
N GLU A 124 -7.44 -4.96 6.43
CA GLU A 124 -8.14 -6.04 7.16
C GLU A 124 -7.56 -7.42 6.83
N ARG A 125 -7.05 -7.60 5.62
CA ARG A 125 -6.38 -8.82 5.15
C ARG A 125 -4.89 -8.87 5.42
N GLN A 126 -4.35 -7.87 6.14
CA GLN A 126 -2.93 -7.73 6.45
C GLN A 126 -2.05 -7.56 5.20
N VAL A 127 -2.61 -7.08 4.09
CA VAL A 127 -1.86 -6.71 2.90
C VAL A 127 -1.35 -5.28 3.05
N ARG A 128 -0.04 -5.15 3.08
CA ARG A 128 0.68 -3.89 3.22
C ARG A 128 0.84 -3.20 1.87
N ILE A 129 0.76 -1.87 1.83
CA ILE A 129 1.04 -1.10 0.63
C ILE A 129 2.05 0.00 0.95
N ILE A 130 3.06 0.14 0.09
CA ILE A 130 4.06 1.20 0.17
C ILE A 130 3.92 2.12 -1.04
N PHE A 131 3.62 3.39 -0.77
CA PHE A 131 3.62 4.48 -1.75
C PHE A 131 4.96 5.18 -1.72
N GLU A 132 5.81 4.93 -2.73
CA GLU A 132 7.22 5.36 -2.71
C GLU A 132 7.38 6.88 -2.76
N LYS A 133 6.60 7.57 -3.60
CA LYS A 133 6.67 9.02 -3.78
C LYS A 133 6.30 9.77 -2.51
N GLU A 134 5.24 9.33 -1.86
CA GLU A 134 4.74 9.92 -0.64
C GLU A 134 5.47 9.41 0.61
N ASN A 135 6.29 8.36 0.47
CA ASN A 135 6.96 7.64 1.56
C ASN A 135 5.97 7.18 2.65
N ILE A 136 4.85 6.61 2.22
CA ILE A 136 3.77 6.16 3.09
C ILE A 136 3.66 4.65 3.05
N ASP A 137 3.54 4.05 4.23
CA ASP A 137 3.25 2.66 4.47
C ASP A 137 1.88 2.54 5.14
N THR A 138 0.99 1.76 4.57
CA THR A 138 -0.39 1.65 5.07
C THR A 138 -0.52 0.97 6.43
N MET A 139 0.51 0.29 6.88
CA MET A 139 0.54 -0.41 8.17
C MET A 139 1.20 0.39 9.29
N ASP A 140 1.80 1.53 8.99
CA ASP A 140 2.41 2.41 9.97
C ASP A 140 1.47 3.55 10.41
N ASN A 141 1.94 4.37 11.35
CA ASN A 141 1.20 5.53 11.87
C ASN A 141 0.92 6.58 10.78
N THR A 142 1.80 6.71 9.80
CA THR A 142 1.65 7.66 8.69
C THR A 142 0.50 7.22 7.77
N GLY A 143 0.39 5.92 7.53
CA GLY A 143 -0.73 5.33 6.80
C GLY A 143 -2.07 5.53 7.52
N GLU A 144 -2.12 5.36 8.84
CA GLU A 144 -3.32 5.61 9.64
C GLU A 144 -3.75 7.08 9.57
N LEU A 145 -2.81 7.99 9.69
CA LEU A 145 -3.07 9.43 9.59
C LEU A 145 -3.63 9.79 8.21
N LEU A 146 -3.03 9.26 7.14
CA LEU A 146 -3.50 9.46 5.77
C LEU A 146 -4.95 9.00 5.61
N ILE A 147 -5.27 7.77 6.05
CA ILE A 147 -6.62 7.22 5.97
C ILE A 147 -7.62 8.11 6.73
N THR A 148 -7.23 8.62 7.88
CA THR A 148 -8.06 9.51 8.70
C THR A 148 -8.35 10.82 7.99
N ILE A 149 -7.33 11.50 7.46
CA ILE A 149 -7.47 12.76 6.74
C ILE A 149 -8.35 12.60 5.49
N LEU A 150 -8.07 11.60 4.68
CA LEU A 150 -8.84 11.34 3.46
C LEU A 150 -10.29 10.93 3.76
N SER A 151 -10.53 10.25 4.89
CA SER A 151 -11.89 9.90 5.33
C SER A 151 -12.69 11.14 5.69
N SER A 152 -12.08 12.11 6.37
CA SER A 152 -12.71 13.38 6.70
C SER A 152 -13.07 14.17 5.46
N GLN A 153 -12.16 14.28 4.49
CA GLN A 153 -12.42 14.95 3.22
C GLN A 153 -13.56 14.31 2.43
N ALA A 154 -13.56 12.99 2.30
CA ALA A 154 -14.63 12.25 1.61
C ALA A 154 -16.00 12.41 2.29
N GLN A 155 -16.02 12.69 3.60
CA GLN A 155 -17.23 12.93 4.35
C GLN A 155 -17.76 14.36 4.15
N GLU A 156 -16.85 15.34 4.06
CA GLU A 156 -17.21 16.73 3.75
C GLU A 156 -17.79 16.84 2.34
N GLU A 157 -17.16 16.27 1.33
CA GLU A 157 -17.65 16.25 -0.06
C GLU A 157 -19.08 15.70 -0.15
N ARG A 158 -19.39 14.60 0.56
CA ARG A 158 -20.74 14.02 0.59
C ARG A 158 -21.77 14.92 1.25
N SER A 159 -21.38 15.65 2.30
CA SER A 159 -22.30 16.55 3.01
C SER A 159 -22.62 17.79 2.18
N GLU A 160 -21.67 18.31 1.41
CA GLU A 160 -21.87 19.44 0.48
C GLU A 160 -22.76 19.05 -0.69
N GLU A 161 -22.58 17.87 -1.30
CA GLU A 161 -23.45 17.36 -2.36
C GLU A 161 -24.87 17.22 -1.88
N HIS A 162 -25.08 16.65 -0.69
CA HIS A 162 -26.42 16.47 -0.12
C HIS A 162 -27.11 17.80 0.19
N THR A 163 -26.38 18.78 0.67
CA THR A 163 -26.90 20.14 0.95
C THR A 163 -27.28 20.86 -0.35
N SER A 164 -26.47 20.72 -1.39
CA SER A 164 -26.72 21.28 -2.72
C SER A 164 -27.98 20.67 -3.40
N GLU A 165 -28.17 19.35 -3.27
CA GLU A 165 -29.37 18.68 -3.77
C GLU A 165 -30.64 19.13 -3.05
N LEU A 166 -30.60 19.32 -1.73
CA LEU A 166 -31.73 19.82 -0.96
C LEU A 166 -32.10 21.27 -1.33
N GLN A 167 -31.11 22.12 -1.58
CA GLN A 167 -31.35 23.51 -2.02
C GLN A 167 -31.93 23.56 -3.44
N SER A 168 -31.51 22.70 -4.32
CA SER A 168 -32.03 22.59 -5.68
C SER A 168 -33.51 22.16 -5.72
N ARG A 169 -33.95 21.31 -4.80
CA ARG A 169 -35.34 20.87 -4.67
C ARG A 169 -36.28 21.91 -4.06
N HIS A 170 -35.75 22.90 -3.37
CA HIS A 170 -36.56 23.94 -2.70
C HIS A 170 -36.86 25.14 -3.63
N ASN A 171 -36.14 25.22 -4.76
CA ASN A 171 -36.29 26.32 -5.76
C ASN A 171 -37.11 25.91 -6.98
N LEU A 172 -37.86 24.81 -6.93
CA LEU A 172 -38.89 24.38 -7.91
C LEU A 172 -40.29 24.44 -7.28
#